data_d82815eed805c8d7003e7359b0c02721
#
_entry.id   d82815eed805c8d7003e7359b0c02721
#
_cell.length_a   1.000
_cell.length_b   1.000
_cell.length_c   1.000
_cell.angle_alpha   90.00
_cell.angle_beta   90.00
_cell.angle_gamma   90.00
#
_symmetry.space_group_name_H-M   'P 1'
#
loop_
_entity.id
_entity.type
_entity.pdbx_description
1 polymer ?
#
loop_
_entity_poly.entity_id
_entity_poly.type
_entity_poly.pdbx_seq_one_letter_code
_entity_poly.pdbx_strand_id
1 'polypeptide(L)'
;PTRTLGFGNNITLRNSDLVSDGTFVYMSNNKNEFYALDLKTGIIKWKQKVNSEIRSVIISDYIVTVSNEGLMLVLDRNNGSIIRINNILREIKRKKRDDYYPVGFIISGGKVYLTTKNGRLFVINFSDATFNKVLKLDRDKLQRPVYFNKEIYITKDNSIIKIN
;
A
#
# COMPACT_ATOMS: atom_id res chain seq x y z
N PRO A 1 16.95 -31.34 -34.28
CA PRO A 1 16.55 -29.96 -34.00
C PRO A 1 15.81 -29.95 -32.68
N THR A 2 16.53 -29.58 -31.62
CA THR A 2 15.98 -29.38 -30.27
C THR A 2 15.20 -28.07 -30.25
N ARG A 3 13.87 -28.14 -30.11
CA ARG A 3 13.03 -27.01 -29.84
C ARG A 3 13.33 -26.53 -28.41
N THR A 4 14.01 -25.43 -28.29
CA THR A 4 14.11 -24.68 -27.03
C THR A 4 12.72 -24.11 -26.74
N LEU A 5 12.01 -24.71 -25.79
CA LEU A 5 10.81 -24.12 -25.24
C LEU A 5 11.24 -22.85 -24.49
N GLY A 6 10.99 -21.69 -25.09
CA GLY A 6 11.15 -20.41 -24.42
C GLY A 6 10.19 -20.37 -23.23
N PHE A 7 10.74 -20.44 -22.02
CA PHE A 7 9.97 -20.19 -20.80
C PHE A 7 9.62 -18.71 -20.77
N GLY A 8 8.39 -18.42 -21.21
CA GLY A 8 7.81 -17.11 -21.12
C GLY A 8 7.66 -16.70 -19.66
N ASN A 9 7.89 -15.41 -19.45
CA ASN A 9 7.51 -14.58 -18.32
C ASN A 9 7.54 -15.27 -16.94
N ASN A 10 8.65 -15.15 -16.24
CA ASN A 10 8.73 -15.44 -14.83
C ASN A 10 7.72 -14.55 -14.08
N ILE A 11 6.55 -15.12 -13.77
CA ILE A 11 5.56 -14.46 -12.93
C ILE A 11 6.13 -14.46 -11.50
N THR A 12 6.78 -13.39 -11.13
CA THR A 12 7.31 -13.23 -9.78
C THR A 12 6.15 -12.88 -8.82
N LEU A 13 5.90 -13.75 -7.85
CA LEU A 13 4.99 -13.44 -6.75
C LEU A 13 5.66 -12.43 -5.82
N ARG A 14 5.02 -11.27 -5.63
CA ARG A 14 5.44 -10.23 -4.69
C ARG A 14 4.35 -10.04 -3.65
N ASN A 15 4.75 -10.13 -2.40
CA ASN A 15 3.86 -9.98 -1.25
C ASN A 15 4.12 -8.65 -0.53
N SER A 16 3.09 -8.17 0.15
CA SER A 16 3.26 -7.10 1.14
C SER A 16 4.00 -7.63 2.37
N ASP A 17 4.53 -6.71 3.19
CA ASP A 17 4.94 -7.05 4.56
C ASP A 17 3.71 -7.55 5.34
N LEU A 18 3.96 -8.45 6.29
CA LEU A 18 2.94 -8.96 7.20
C LEU A 18 2.55 -7.90 8.23
N VAL A 19 1.27 -7.87 8.58
CA VAL A 19 0.75 -7.07 9.68
C VAL A 19 -0.09 -7.97 10.57
N SER A 20 0.04 -7.87 11.89
CA SER A 20 -0.71 -8.68 12.84
C SER A 20 -1.40 -7.81 13.90
N ASP A 21 -2.57 -8.24 14.36
CA ASP A 21 -3.27 -7.72 15.53
C ASP A 21 -3.08 -8.60 16.77
N GLY A 22 -2.21 -9.61 16.68
CA GLY A 22 -1.96 -10.61 17.74
C GLY A 22 -2.86 -11.86 17.64
N THR A 23 -3.93 -11.82 16.85
CA THR A 23 -4.84 -12.95 16.59
C THR A 23 -4.75 -13.41 15.15
N PHE A 24 -4.74 -12.47 14.23
CA PHE A 24 -4.65 -12.70 12.79
C PHE A 24 -3.43 -12.05 12.19
N VAL A 25 -2.97 -12.60 11.07
CA VAL A 25 -1.96 -12.02 10.19
C VAL A 25 -2.62 -11.64 8.88
N TYR A 26 -2.31 -10.45 8.40
CA TYR A 26 -2.83 -9.87 7.18
C TYR A 26 -1.72 -9.68 6.17
N MET A 27 -1.96 -10.09 4.93
CA MET A 27 -1.03 -9.93 3.82
C MET A 27 -1.76 -9.82 2.48
N SER A 28 -1.15 -9.16 1.53
CA SER A 28 -1.61 -9.06 0.15
C SER A 28 -0.50 -9.38 -0.84
N ASN A 29 -0.86 -9.56 -2.11
CA ASN A 29 0.10 -9.85 -3.16
C ASN A 29 -0.28 -9.21 -4.52
N ASN A 30 0.62 -9.34 -5.48
CA ASN A 30 0.43 -8.86 -6.85
C ASN A 30 -0.41 -9.80 -7.74
N LYS A 31 -1.04 -10.82 -7.17
CA LYS A 31 -2.00 -11.72 -7.85
C LYS A 31 -3.44 -11.42 -7.47
N ASN A 32 -3.71 -10.21 -7.00
CA ASN A 32 -5.04 -9.77 -6.62
C ASN A 32 -5.62 -10.57 -5.42
N GLU A 33 -4.80 -10.83 -4.42
CA GLU A 33 -5.17 -11.58 -3.25
C GLU A 33 -4.78 -10.84 -1.97
N PHE A 34 -5.72 -10.72 -1.06
CA PHE A 34 -5.55 -10.24 0.30
C PHE A 34 -6.09 -11.28 1.26
N TYR A 35 -5.31 -11.66 2.26
CA TYR A 35 -5.64 -12.71 3.22
C TYR A 35 -5.65 -12.20 4.64
N ALA A 36 -6.56 -12.74 5.45
CA ALA A 36 -6.43 -12.83 6.89
C ALA A 36 -6.25 -14.30 7.26
N LEU A 37 -5.16 -14.60 7.96
CA LEU A 37 -4.83 -15.93 8.44
C LEU A 37 -4.81 -15.93 9.96
N ASP A 38 -5.32 -16.99 10.57
CA ASP A 38 -5.16 -17.22 12.01
C ASP A 38 -3.67 -17.36 12.34
N LEU A 39 -3.19 -16.56 13.30
CA LEU A 39 -1.77 -16.48 13.64
C LEU A 39 -1.19 -17.81 14.18
N LYS A 40 -2.02 -18.62 14.84
CA LYS A 40 -1.58 -19.87 15.48
C LYS A 40 -1.62 -21.05 14.51
N THR A 41 -2.67 -21.12 13.68
CA THR A 41 -2.94 -22.27 12.83
C THR A 41 -2.56 -22.07 11.37
N GLY A 42 -2.39 -20.82 10.92
CA GLY A 42 -2.18 -20.47 9.51
C GLY A 42 -3.42 -20.67 8.64
N ILE A 43 -4.58 -20.99 9.22
CA ILE A 43 -5.81 -21.21 8.46
C ILE A 43 -6.35 -19.85 7.97
N ILE A 44 -6.75 -19.82 6.69
CA ILE A 44 -7.36 -18.62 6.09
C ILE A 44 -8.72 -18.38 6.74
N LYS A 45 -8.88 -17.22 7.40
CA LYS A 45 -10.15 -16.76 7.93
C LYS A 45 -11.03 -16.16 6.85
N TRP A 46 -10.46 -15.29 6.04
CA TRP A 46 -11.11 -14.71 4.87
C TRP A 46 -10.08 -14.32 3.79
N LYS A 47 -10.58 -14.15 2.59
CA LYS A 47 -9.81 -13.71 1.42
C LYS A 47 -10.60 -12.65 0.67
N GLN A 48 -9.91 -11.59 0.18
CA GLN A 48 -10.48 -10.52 -0.62
C GLN A 48 -9.64 -10.29 -1.87
N LYS A 49 -10.28 -9.81 -2.93
CA LYS A 49 -9.58 -9.45 -4.18
C LYS A 49 -8.99 -8.05 -4.08
N VAL A 50 -7.70 -7.96 -3.80
CA VAL A 50 -6.95 -6.69 -3.73
C VAL A 50 -5.55 -6.91 -4.28
N ASN A 51 -5.17 -6.13 -5.29
CA ASN A 51 -3.83 -6.12 -5.88
C ASN A 51 -2.96 -5.11 -5.15
N SER A 52 -2.24 -5.53 -4.11
CA SER A 52 -1.37 -4.65 -3.32
C SER A 52 -0.09 -5.36 -2.90
N GLU A 53 1.03 -4.67 -3.00
CA GLU A 53 2.36 -5.13 -2.55
C GLU A 53 2.86 -4.35 -1.35
N ILE A 54 2.07 -3.40 -0.84
CA ILE A 54 2.49 -2.54 0.26
C ILE A 54 1.85 -2.95 1.57
N ARG A 55 2.55 -2.70 2.65
CA ARG A 55 2.11 -3.03 4.01
C ARG A 55 0.84 -2.28 4.35
N SER A 56 -0.17 -3.01 4.82
CA SER A 56 -1.43 -2.46 5.31
C SER A 56 -1.28 -1.81 6.69
N VAL A 57 -2.28 -1.03 7.09
CA VAL A 57 -2.38 -0.40 8.41
C VAL A 57 -3.67 -0.88 9.08
N ILE A 58 -3.58 -1.34 10.32
CA ILE A 58 -4.73 -1.71 11.14
C ILE A 58 -5.16 -0.48 11.96
N ILE A 59 -6.44 -0.13 11.88
CA ILE A 59 -7.05 0.96 12.65
C ILE A 59 -8.37 0.46 13.24
N SER A 60 -8.40 0.24 14.56
CA SER A 60 -9.58 -0.32 15.25
C SER A 60 -10.08 -1.60 14.54
N ASP A 61 -11.30 -1.61 14.06
CA ASP A 61 -11.93 -2.75 13.38
C ASP A 61 -11.71 -2.78 11.86
N TYR A 62 -10.80 -1.95 11.37
CA TYR A 62 -10.53 -1.81 9.94
C TYR A 62 -9.10 -2.12 9.57
N ILE A 63 -8.94 -2.57 8.34
CA ILE A 63 -7.65 -2.65 7.64
C ILE A 63 -7.68 -1.68 6.48
N VAL A 64 -6.66 -0.83 6.43
CA VAL A 64 -6.47 0.10 5.32
C VAL A 64 -5.31 -0.39 4.47
N THR A 65 -5.51 -0.43 3.17
CA THR A 65 -4.44 -0.71 2.19
C THR A 65 -4.59 0.17 0.95
N VAL A 66 -3.54 0.23 0.15
CA VAL A 66 -3.57 0.93 -1.15
C VAL A 66 -3.14 -0.06 -2.22
N SER A 67 -3.96 -0.21 -3.25
CA SER A 67 -3.66 -1.10 -4.38
C SER A 67 -2.56 -0.53 -5.26
N ASN A 68 -1.96 -1.38 -6.08
CA ASN A 68 -0.93 -0.98 -7.05
C ASN A 68 -1.46 0.05 -8.07
N GLU A 69 -2.78 0.07 -8.31
CA GLU A 69 -3.47 1.03 -9.19
C GLU A 69 -3.81 2.35 -8.49
N GLY A 70 -3.47 2.50 -7.21
CA GLY A 70 -3.76 3.70 -6.43
C GLY A 70 -5.19 3.78 -5.91
N LEU A 71 -5.82 2.65 -5.62
CA LEU A 71 -7.08 2.60 -4.88
C LEU A 71 -6.79 2.43 -3.39
N MET A 72 -7.23 3.37 -2.56
CA MET A 72 -7.25 3.22 -1.11
C MET A 72 -8.50 2.44 -0.72
N LEU A 73 -8.31 1.31 -0.07
CA LEU A 73 -9.38 0.42 0.39
C LEU A 73 -9.42 0.41 1.92
N VAL A 74 -10.62 0.47 2.47
CA VAL A 74 -10.91 0.22 3.88
C VAL A 74 -11.72 -1.07 3.95
N LEU A 75 -11.18 -2.06 4.65
CA LEU A 75 -11.77 -3.39 4.80
C LEU A 75 -12.21 -3.60 6.24
N ASP A 76 -13.32 -4.27 6.45
CA ASP A 76 -13.70 -4.81 7.77
C ASP A 76 -12.68 -5.89 8.16
N ARG A 77 -12.08 -5.76 9.33
CA ARG A 77 -11.05 -6.66 9.81
C ARG A 77 -11.56 -8.08 10.08
N ASN A 78 -12.83 -8.22 10.46
CA ASN A 78 -13.40 -9.49 10.88
C ASN A 78 -13.79 -10.41 9.72
N ASN A 79 -14.24 -9.83 8.59
CA ASN A 79 -14.79 -10.60 7.48
C ASN A 79 -14.22 -10.25 6.10
N GLY A 80 -13.35 -9.22 6.01
CA GLY A 80 -12.71 -8.78 4.77
C GLY A 80 -13.63 -8.01 3.82
N SER A 81 -14.84 -7.65 4.23
CA SER A 81 -15.75 -6.86 3.40
C SER A 81 -15.17 -5.47 3.11
N ILE A 82 -15.29 -5.02 1.87
CA ILE A 82 -14.84 -3.69 1.49
C ILE A 82 -15.88 -2.68 1.96
N ILE A 83 -15.50 -1.83 2.90
CA ILE A 83 -16.33 -0.75 3.45
C ILE A 83 -16.26 0.50 2.56
N ARG A 84 -15.05 0.79 2.04
CA ARG A 84 -14.81 1.99 1.23
C ARG A 84 -13.68 1.78 0.25
N ILE A 85 -13.87 2.34 -0.95
CA ILE A 85 -12.83 2.45 -1.98
C ILE A 85 -12.75 3.90 -2.45
N ASN A 86 -11.55 4.45 -2.48
CA ASN A 86 -11.29 5.78 -3.01
C ASN A 86 -10.12 5.72 -4.00
N ASN A 87 -10.29 6.31 -5.18
CA ASN A 87 -9.20 6.46 -6.13
C ASN A 87 -8.34 7.68 -5.75
N ILE A 88 -7.17 7.44 -5.16
CA ILE A 88 -6.24 8.47 -4.72
C ILE A 88 -5.40 9.06 -5.86
N LEU A 89 -5.49 8.50 -7.06
CA LEU A 89 -4.86 9.05 -8.26
C LEU A 89 -5.89 9.69 -9.21
N ARG A 90 -7.09 9.97 -8.73
CA ARG A 90 -8.18 10.50 -9.57
C ARG A 90 -7.82 11.82 -10.27
N GLU A 91 -7.08 12.71 -9.59
CA GLU A 91 -6.62 14.00 -10.12
C GLU A 91 -5.44 13.87 -11.11
N ILE A 92 -4.79 12.70 -11.14
CA ILE A 92 -3.71 12.41 -12.07
C ILE A 92 -4.29 11.96 -13.41
N LYS A 93 -3.82 12.55 -14.50
CA LYS A 93 -4.20 12.13 -15.86
C LYS A 93 -3.98 10.62 -16.03
N ARG A 94 -4.98 9.89 -16.53
CA ARG A 94 -4.98 8.41 -16.60
C ARG A 94 -3.69 7.84 -17.20
N LYS A 95 -3.18 8.42 -18.29
CA LYS A 95 -1.96 7.99 -18.97
C LYS A 95 -0.65 8.17 -18.17
N LYS A 96 -0.72 8.87 -17.02
CA LYS A 96 0.43 9.10 -16.14
C LYS A 96 0.32 8.39 -14.81
N ARG A 97 -0.77 7.66 -14.55
CA ARG A 97 -0.97 7.03 -13.23
C ARG A 97 0.04 5.94 -12.93
N ASP A 98 0.50 5.23 -13.94
CA ASP A 98 1.50 4.17 -13.79
C ASP A 98 2.86 4.70 -13.29
N ASP A 99 3.14 5.99 -13.50
CA ASP A 99 4.32 6.65 -12.96
C ASP A 99 4.26 6.81 -11.43
N TYR A 100 3.04 6.79 -10.85
CA TYR A 100 2.79 7.04 -9.43
C TYR A 100 2.54 5.75 -8.64
N TYR A 101 3.30 4.71 -8.95
CA TYR A 101 3.19 3.41 -8.27
C TYR A 101 3.40 3.55 -6.75
N PRO A 102 2.45 3.12 -5.91
CA PRO A 102 2.57 3.19 -4.46
C PRO A 102 3.73 2.35 -3.93
N VAL A 103 4.47 2.90 -2.96
CA VAL A 103 5.59 2.20 -2.31
C VAL A 103 5.28 1.90 -0.86
N GLY A 104 4.60 2.80 -0.18
CA GLY A 104 4.19 2.63 1.19
C GLY A 104 3.47 3.85 1.72
N PHE A 105 2.75 3.68 2.83
CA PHE A 105 2.01 4.77 3.46
C PHE A 105 1.94 4.61 4.97
N ILE A 106 1.59 5.71 5.62
CA ILE A 106 1.16 5.76 7.03
C ILE A 106 -0.10 6.62 7.14
N ILE A 107 -0.80 6.46 8.26
CA ILE A 107 -1.95 7.31 8.61
C ILE A 107 -1.62 7.99 9.92
N SER A 108 -1.68 9.32 9.93
CA SER A 108 -1.44 10.14 11.11
C SER A 108 -2.24 11.44 11.02
N GLY A 109 -2.83 11.88 12.15
CA GLY A 109 -3.58 13.14 12.22
C GLY A 109 -4.73 13.24 11.20
N GLY A 110 -5.44 12.12 10.93
CA GLY A 110 -6.52 12.09 9.95
C GLY A 110 -6.07 12.19 8.49
N LYS A 111 -4.76 12.08 8.23
CA LYS A 111 -4.17 12.15 6.90
C LYS A 111 -3.43 10.87 6.53
N VAL A 112 -3.46 10.53 5.26
CA VAL A 112 -2.66 9.48 4.63
C VAL A 112 -1.43 10.14 3.99
N TYR A 113 -0.26 9.65 4.33
CA TYR A 113 1.01 10.05 3.75
C TYR A 113 1.50 8.88 2.90
N LEU A 114 1.36 9.00 1.58
CA LEU A 114 1.69 7.95 0.61
C LEU A 114 2.92 8.34 -0.20
N THR A 115 3.91 7.49 -0.21
CA THR A 115 5.09 7.62 -1.08
C THR A 115 4.94 6.81 -2.37
N THR A 116 5.59 7.27 -3.43
CA THR A 116 5.53 6.66 -4.75
C THR A 116 6.92 6.39 -5.34
N LYS A 117 6.94 5.52 -6.33
CA LYS A 117 8.16 5.09 -7.03
C LYS A 117 8.87 6.23 -7.76
N ASN A 118 8.16 7.28 -8.16
CA ASN A 118 8.70 8.46 -8.85
C ASN A 118 8.99 9.64 -7.91
N GLY A 119 9.24 9.37 -6.63
CA GLY A 119 9.71 10.37 -5.68
C GLY A 119 8.67 11.38 -5.22
N ARG A 120 7.37 11.00 -5.20
CA ARG A 120 6.30 11.87 -4.71
C ARG A 120 5.80 11.43 -3.33
N LEU A 121 5.44 12.42 -2.53
CA LEU A 121 4.66 12.24 -1.31
C LEU A 121 3.28 12.85 -1.53
N PHE A 122 2.25 12.04 -1.45
CA PHE A 122 0.86 12.46 -1.41
C PHE A 122 0.43 12.64 0.02
N VAL A 123 -0.16 13.77 0.34
CA VAL A 123 -0.85 14.03 1.61
C VAL A 123 -2.34 14.12 1.29
N ILE A 124 -3.13 13.20 1.84
CA ILE A 124 -4.52 12.96 1.47
C ILE A 124 -5.34 12.90 2.75
N ASN A 125 -6.52 13.51 2.78
CA ASN A 125 -7.44 13.34 3.90
C ASN A 125 -7.94 11.89 3.94
N PHE A 126 -7.88 11.26 5.10
CA PHE A 126 -8.30 9.87 5.25
C PHE A 126 -9.83 9.72 5.11
N SER A 127 -10.61 10.71 5.56
CA SER A 127 -12.08 10.66 5.59
C SER A 127 -12.71 10.57 4.20
N ASP A 128 -12.24 11.36 3.26
CA ASP A 128 -12.86 11.56 1.93
C ASP A 128 -11.90 11.32 0.75
N ALA A 129 -10.62 11.06 1.06
CA ALA A 129 -9.54 10.92 0.10
C ALA A 129 -9.33 12.16 -0.79
N THR A 130 -9.65 13.35 -0.28
CA THR A 130 -9.31 14.60 -0.96
C THR A 130 -7.83 14.90 -0.83
N PHE A 131 -7.25 15.47 -1.90
CA PHE A 131 -5.86 15.88 -1.88
C PHE A 131 -5.67 17.13 -1.04
N ASN A 132 -4.70 17.08 -0.12
CA ASN A 132 -4.19 18.28 0.53
C ASN A 132 -3.00 18.85 -0.26
N LYS A 133 -2.02 18.00 -0.56
CA LYS A 133 -0.86 18.38 -1.38
C LYS A 133 -0.14 17.17 -1.96
N VAL A 134 0.60 17.41 -3.04
CA VAL A 134 1.56 16.47 -3.60
C VAL A 134 2.93 17.14 -3.60
N LEU A 135 3.87 16.56 -2.89
CA LEU A 135 5.24 17.07 -2.80
C LEU A 135 6.16 16.23 -3.70
N LYS A 136 6.97 16.93 -4.49
CA LYS A 136 8.09 16.30 -5.18
C LYS A 136 9.30 16.31 -4.24
N LEU A 137 9.62 15.18 -3.65
CA LEU A 137 10.74 15.05 -2.72
C LEU A 137 11.99 14.56 -3.43
N ASP A 138 11.80 13.77 -4.52
CA ASP A 138 12.89 13.22 -5.30
C ASP A 138 12.49 12.97 -6.77
N ARG A 139 13.42 12.40 -7.54
CA ARG A 139 13.20 11.84 -8.88
C ARG A 139 13.04 10.33 -8.82
N ASP A 140 13.64 9.69 -7.79
CA ASP A 140 13.71 8.26 -7.60
C ASP A 140 12.74 7.76 -6.52
N LYS A 141 12.69 6.44 -6.34
CA LYS A 141 11.83 5.75 -5.40
C LYS A 141 12.08 6.23 -3.97
N LEU A 142 11.01 6.63 -3.29
CA LEU A 142 11.00 6.85 -1.85
C LEU A 142 10.68 5.54 -1.11
N GLN A 143 11.16 5.41 0.11
CA GLN A 143 10.74 4.33 1.00
C GLN A 143 9.42 4.68 1.71
N ARG A 144 8.85 3.73 2.43
CA ARG A 144 7.67 3.92 3.24
C ARG A 144 7.91 5.03 4.28
N PRO A 145 6.94 5.96 4.49
CA PRO A 145 7.04 6.94 5.56
C PRO A 145 7.02 6.26 6.94
N VAL A 146 7.70 6.88 7.90
CA VAL A 146 7.70 6.46 9.31
C VAL A 146 7.27 7.64 10.17
N TYR A 147 6.40 7.39 11.14
CA TYR A 147 6.00 8.38 12.16
C TYR A 147 6.78 8.12 13.43
N PHE A 148 7.51 9.13 13.89
CA PHE A 148 8.29 9.08 15.11
C PHE A 148 8.35 10.47 15.76
N ASN A 149 8.15 10.55 17.07
CA ASN A 149 8.18 11.79 17.85
C ASN A 149 7.33 12.92 17.25
N LYS A 150 6.09 12.63 16.85
CA LYS A 150 5.14 13.57 16.23
C LYS A 150 5.57 14.11 14.87
N GLU A 151 6.58 13.52 14.25
CA GLU A 151 7.14 13.91 12.97
C GLU A 151 7.11 12.76 11.97
N ILE A 152 7.15 13.09 10.68
CA ILE A 152 7.15 12.11 9.61
C ILE A 152 8.52 12.11 8.94
N TYR A 153 9.09 10.94 8.81
CA TYR A 153 10.37 10.70 8.17
C TYR A 153 10.20 9.79 6.97
N ILE A 154 10.96 10.06 5.92
CA ILE A 154 11.03 9.24 4.71
C ILE A 154 12.49 8.97 4.41
N THR A 155 12.85 7.71 4.31
CA THR A 155 14.20 7.33 3.88
C THR A 155 14.28 7.28 2.36
N LYS A 156 15.43 7.68 1.85
CA LYS A 156 15.78 7.67 0.46
C LYS A 156 17.26 7.33 0.35
N ASP A 157 17.63 6.24 -0.32
CA ASP A 157 19.00 5.77 -0.45
C ASP A 157 19.81 5.96 0.86
N ASN A 158 20.73 6.90 0.88
CA ASN A 158 21.59 7.19 2.04
C ASN A 158 21.15 8.45 2.81
N SER A 159 19.91 8.88 2.70
CA SER A 159 19.42 10.10 3.37
C SER A 159 18.04 9.93 3.99
N ILE A 160 17.75 10.79 4.96
CA ILE A 160 16.44 10.87 5.64
C ILE A 160 15.86 12.25 5.40
N ILE A 161 14.62 12.29 4.90
CA ILE A 161 13.84 13.50 4.72
C ILE A 161 12.86 13.60 5.87
N LYS A 162 12.90 14.71 6.60
CA LYS A 162 11.91 15.08 7.61
C LYS A 162 10.82 15.94 6.96
N ILE A 163 9.56 15.59 7.21
CA ILE A 163 8.40 16.34 6.73
C ILE A 163 7.83 17.14 7.89
N ASN A 164 7.78 18.46 7.71
CA ASN A 164 7.18 19.42 8.66
C ASN A 164 5.71 19.71 8.29
#